data_4dfc02fc6329e6e281348bf03b46d09e
#
_entry.id   4dfc02fc6329e6e281348bf03b46d09e
#
_cell.length_a   1.000
_cell.length_b   1.000
_cell.length_c   1.000
_cell.angle_alpha   90.00
_cell.angle_beta   90.00
_cell.angle_gamma   90.00
#
_symmetry.space_group_name_H-M   'P 1'
#
loop_
_entity.id
_entity.type
_entity.pdbx_description
1 polymer ?
#
loop_
_entity_poly.entity_id
_entity_poly.type
_entity_poly.pdbx_seq_one_letter_code
_entity_poly.pdbx_strand_id
1 'polypeptide(L)'
;MTLCAAENETSADPGAAGRPYAPAFTIAADGSYAARLALADAAGAAGADDGNGAGGAGGTGEGAWFVERWTLDGPEPYAVPLPLGQPEEPDSEVLPLADGRVLIRRRVADRHAVSLLYPTGPGTGELPLGTVACAELRLLPPTPDGTCAYALSAGAYSTSVWRVAGGAFGPERVARVPGRCSGGVWLDRAGRMLALDREMPGGGPVKAVAVDLERGGEVSPLLQIAPESNDRLLLADPGSGLLLIRSDAPGHDRLGWGVLGSCLPVRFPECLRLPDAAVTPFAVQPGQMLMPENSAVALRVDGASGGWIGVWRPAGRRLHPFAAPEGWQAGRGVWTRDGLLRLPYADGDTACGVALLRAPADDGPAARQLVTARGASGTEGSAAAAPLPVCKPVPLGQAPLTGRALPG
;
A
#
# COMPACT_ATOMS: atom_id res chain seq x y z
N MET A 1 -18.15 -42.39 -30.60
CA MET A 1 -17.57 -42.16 -29.27
C MET A 1 -17.38 -40.65 -29.12
N THR A 2 -18.24 -40.04 -28.36
CA THR A 2 -18.33 -38.58 -28.21
C THR A 2 -17.45 -38.18 -27.04
N LEU A 3 -16.46 -37.34 -27.26
CA LEU A 3 -15.62 -36.72 -26.22
C LEU A 3 -16.39 -35.55 -25.63
N CYS A 4 -16.77 -35.64 -24.37
CA CYS A 4 -17.22 -34.50 -23.58
C CYS A 4 -16.04 -33.66 -23.17
N ALA A 5 -16.05 -32.39 -23.56
CA ALA A 5 -15.18 -31.37 -23.03
C ALA A 5 -15.63 -31.03 -21.61
N ALA A 6 -14.74 -31.18 -20.64
CA ALA A 6 -14.96 -30.67 -19.28
C ALA A 6 -14.70 -29.17 -19.26
N GLU A 7 -15.77 -28.41 -19.10
CA GLU A 7 -15.71 -26.98 -18.80
C GLU A 7 -15.15 -26.80 -17.38
N ASN A 8 -14.03 -26.13 -17.30
CA ASN A 8 -13.37 -25.77 -16.04
C ASN A 8 -14.04 -24.50 -15.51
N GLU A 9 -15.10 -24.68 -14.72
CA GLU A 9 -15.73 -23.56 -14.01
C GLU A 9 -14.76 -23.03 -12.95
N THR A 10 -14.20 -21.86 -13.23
CA THR A 10 -13.54 -21.03 -12.23
C THR A 10 -14.61 -20.61 -11.24
N SER A 11 -14.59 -21.18 -10.05
CA SER A 11 -15.49 -20.85 -8.94
C SER A 11 -15.32 -19.35 -8.60
N ALA A 12 -16.19 -18.53 -9.16
CA ALA A 12 -16.35 -17.14 -8.73
C ALA A 12 -17.11 -17.15 -7.40
N ASP A 13 -16.56 -16.48 -6.40
CA ASP A 13 -17.17 -16.23 -5.11
C ASP A 13 -18.53 -15.55 -5.30
N PRO A 14 -19.68 -16.16 -4.91
CA PRO A 14 -21.00 -15.58 -5.11
C PRO A 14 -21.32 -14.38 -4.20
N GLY A 15 -20.37 -13.94 -3.35
CA GLY A 15 -20.51 -12.78 -2.47
C GLY A 15 -20.05 -11.44 -3.08
N ALA A 16 -19.48 -11.43 -4.30
CA ALA A 16 -18.90 -10.22 -4.91
C ALA A 16 -19.90 -9.37 -5.72
N ALA A 17 -21.16 -9.79 -5.86
CA ALA A 17 -22.18 -9.04 -6.57
C ALA A 17 -22.69 -7.86 -5.71
N GLY A 18 -22.14 -6.63 -5.94
CA GLY A 18 -22.76 -5.40 -5.44
C GLY A 18 -21.89 -4.45 -4.65
N ARG A 19 -20.58 -4.68 -4.47
CA ARG A 19 -19.69 -3.60 -3.98
C ARG A 19 -19.29 -2.72 -5.16
N PRO A 20 -19.54 -1.39 -5.07
CA PRO A 20 -19.02 -0.48 -6.09
C PRO A 20 -17.49 -0.67 -6.18
N TYR A 21 -16.98 -0.75 -7.40
CA TYR A 21 -15.56 -0.83 -7.67
C TYR A 21 -14.86 0.36 -7.00
N ALA A 22 -14.19 0.11 -5.89
CA ALA A 22 -13.38 1.12 -5.24
C ALA A 22 -12.00 1.09 -5.93
N PRO A 23 -11.64 2.13 -6.71
CA PRO A 23 -10.36 2.18 -7.39
C PRO A 23 -9.21 2.11 -6.37
N ALA A 24 -8.12 1.48 -6.78
CA ALA A 24 -6.96 1.29 -5.93
C ALA A 24 -6.37 2.65 -5.52
N PHE A 25 -6.28 2.89 -4.21
CA PHE A 25 -5.56 4.03 -3.64
C PHE A 25 -4.11 3.59 -3.37
N THR A 26 -3.14 4.28 -3.92
CA THR A 26 -1.71 3.96 -3.76
C THR A 26 -0.98 5.12 -3.11
N ILE A 27 -0.14 4.82 -2.10
CA ILE A 27 0.67 5.82 -1.38
C ILE A 27 2.12 5.64 -1.80
N ALA A 28 2.85 6.74 -2.05
CA ALA A 28 4.29 6.73 -2.28
C ALA A 28 5.04 6.16 -1.06
N ALA A 29 6.20 5.55 -1.27
CA ALA A 29 6.93 4.86 -0.22
C ALA A 29 7.33 5.76 0.96
N ASP A 30 7.57 7.05 0.71
CA ASP A 30 7.87 8.08 1.72
C ASP A 30 6.62 8.65 2.42
N GLY A 31 5.42 8.32 1.92
CA GLY A 31 4.14 8.79 2.44
C GLY A 31 3.80 10.25 2.11
N SER A 32 4.56 10.90 1.22
CA SER A 32 4.33 12.31 0.83
C SER A 32 3.14 12.50 -0.08
N TYR A 33 2.96 11.57 -1.03
CA TYR A 33 1.91 11.60 -2.03
C TYR A 33 1.09 10.31 -2.06
N ALA A 34 -0.15 10.44 -2.54
CA ALA A 34 -0.96 9.29 -2.93
C ALA A 34 -1.67 9.58 -4.26
N ALA A 35 -2.19 8.54 -4.89
CA ALA A 35 -2.97 8.65 -6.11
C ALA A 35 -4.10 7.61 -6.15
N ARG A 36 -5.20 7.98 -6.79
CA ARG A 36 -6.34 7.10 -7.10
C ARG A 36 -7.00 7.51 -8.41
N LEU A 37 -7.85 6.64 -8.91
CA LEU A 37 -8.89 7.05 -9.84
C LEU A 37 -10.07 7.59 -9.02
N ALA A 38 -10.60 8.74 -9.38
CA ALA A 38 -11.79 9.33 -8.81
C ALA A 38 -12.87 9.44 -9.89
N LEU A 39 -14.12 9.36 -9.47
CA LEU A 39 -15.29 9.53 -10.33
C LEU A 39 -15.74 10.99 -10.25
N ALA A 40 -15.88 11.65 -11.39
CA ALA A 40 -16.47 12.99 -11.41
C ALA A 40 -17.95 12.91 -11.04
N ASP A 41 -18.36 13.63 -9.99
CA ASP A 41 -19.76 13.77 -9.66
C ASP A 41 -20.48 14.46 -10.82
N ALA A 42 -21.60 13.91 -11.25
CA ALA A 42 -22.41 14.48 -12.34
C ALA A 42 -22.87 15.93 -12.10
N ALA A 43 -22.77 16.41 -10.84
CA ALA A 43 -23.09 17.80 -10.44
C ALA A 43 -21.95 18.79 -10.71
N GLY A 44 -20.69 18.36 -10.86
CA GLY A 44 -19.53 19.25 -11.11
C GLY A 44 -19.32 19.64 -12.57
N ALA A 45 -19.94 18.93 -13.51
CA ALA A 45 -19.80 19.18 -14.96
C ALA A 45 -20.64 20.38 -15.47
N ALA A 46 -21.47 21.01 -14.65
CA ALA A 46 -22.35 22.11 -15.03
C ALA A 46 -21.71 23.52 -14.94
N GLY A 47 -20.41 23.64 -14.66
CA GLY A 47 -19.71 24.91 -14.42
C GLY A 47 -18.84 25.45 -15.55
N ALA A 48 -18.74 24.76 -16.70
CA ALA A 48 -17.99 25.22 -17.87
C ALA A 48 -18.88 25.17 -19.13
N ASP A 49 -19.96 25.95 -19.12
CA ASP A 49 -20.76 26.18 -20.32
C ASP A 49 -20.26 27.45 -21.05
N ASP A 50 -19.29 27.29 -21.93
CA ASP A 50 -19.07 28.21 -23.03
C ASP A 50 -19.91 27.68 -24.23
N GLY A 51 -21.07 28.32 -24.41
CA GLY A 51 -22.08 27.95 -25.35
C GLY A 51 -21.58 27.71 -26.78
N ASN A 52 -21.69 26.49 -27.25
CA ASN A 52 -22.11 26.22 -28.62
C ASN A 52 -22.74 24.83 -28.71
N GLY A 53 -24.03 24.77 -29.01
CA GLY A 53 -24.81 23.56 -29.06
C GLY A 53 -24.53 22.68 -30.25
N ALA A 54 -24.55 21.38 -30.05
CA ALA A 54 -25.08 20.41 -30.98
C ALA A 54 -25.42 19.12 -30.21
N GLY A 55 -26.67 18.74 -30.20
CA GLY A 55 -27.22 17.60 -29.48
C GLY A 55 -26.65 16.26 -29.92
N GLY A 56 -26.36 15.42 -28.94
CA GLY A 56 -26.07 14.01 -29.07
C GLY A 56 -26.71 13.28 -27.93
N ALA A 57 -27.73 12.48 -28.22
CA ALA A 57 -28.56 11.77 -27.29
C ALA A 57 -27.85 10.63 -26.56
N GLY A 58 -28.16 10.47 -25.25
CA GLY A 58 -28.31 9.17 -24.63
C GLY A 58 -27.05 8.46 -24.20
N GLY A 59 -26.31 8.96 -23.18
CA GLY A 59 -25.41 8.15 -22.35
C GLY A 59 -26.00 8.01 -20.96
N THR A 60 -26.25 6.79 -20.51
CA THR A 60 -26.50 6.43 -19.11
C THR A 60 -25.39 7.03 -18.26
N GLY A 61 -25.74 7.83 -17.26
CA GLY A 61 -24.80 8.64 -16.46
C GLY A 61 -23.77 7.83 -15.66
N GLU A 62 -22.86 7.18 -16.35
CA GLU A 62 -21.59 6.71 -15.77
C GLU A 62 -20.67 7.92 -15.66
N GLY A 63 -20.37 8.31 -14.40
CA GLY A 63 -19.47 9.43 -14.16
C GLY A 63 -18.11 9.20 -14.81
N ALA A 64 -17.45 10.27 -15.26
CA ALA A 64 -16.15 10.24 -15.90
C ALA A 64 -15.04 9.96 -14.88
N TRP A 65 -14.23 8.95 -15.10
CA TRP A 65 -13.07 8.66 -14.27
C TRP A 65 -11.92 9.61 -14.61
N PHE A 66 -11.18 10.05 -13.56
CA PHE A 66 -9.96 10.84 -13.72
C PHE A 66 -8.94 10.49 -12.61
N VAL A 67 -7.69 10.82 -12.84
CA VAL A 67 -6.64 10.66 -11.83
C VAL A 67 -6.72 11.78 -10.80
N GLU A 68 -6.66 11.43 -9.54
CA GLU A 68 -6.55 12.37 -8.42
C GLU A 68 -5.28 12.12 -7.65
N ARG A 69 -4.44 13.15 -7.49
CA ARG A 69 -3.24 13.12 -6.68
C ARG A 69 -3.51 13.76 -5.33
N TRP A 70 -3.14 13.09 -4.26
CA TRP A 70 -3.20 13.60 -2.91
C TRP A 70 -1.80 14.02 -2.45
N THR A 71 -1.68 15.19 -1.84
CA THR A 71 -0.52 15.60 -1.06
C THR A 71 -0.83 15.33 0.39
N LEU A 72 -0.12 14.38 1.00
CA LEU A 72 -0.37 13.91 2.36
C LEU A 72 0.50 14.63 3.39
N ASP A 73 1.68 15.12 2.97
CA ASP A 73 2.59 15.90 3.79
C ASP A 73 2.18 17.38 3.85
N GLY A 74 2.53 18.02 4.97
CA GLY A 74 2.20 19.41 5.20
C GLY A 74 1.16 19.58 6.31
N PRO A 75 0.84 20.82 6.65
CA PRO A 75 -0.12 21.14 7.73
C PRO A 75 -1.55 20.71 7.36
N GLU A 76 -1.90 20.78 6.08
CA GLU A 76 -3.22 20.42 5.56
C GLU A 76 -3.06 19.53 4.33
N PRO A 77 -3.58 18.28 4.37
CA PRO A 77 -3.66 17.43 3.18
C PRO A 77 -4.60 18.04 2.14
N TYR A 78 -4.27 17.90 0.88
CA TYR A 78 -5.14 18.33 -0.22
C TYR A 78 -5.05 17.43 -1.43
N ALA A 79 -6.16 17.36 -2.18
CA ALA A 79 -6.27 16.62 -3.43
C ALA A 79 -6.17 17.56 -4.62
N VAL A 80 -5.51 17.10 -5.68
CA VAL A 80 -5.37 17.78 -6.95
C VAL A 80 -5.92 16.86 -8.04
N PRO A 81 -7.04 17.21 -8.67
CA PRO A 81 -7.52 16.47 -9.84
C PRO A 81 -6.55 16.65 -11.01
N LEU A 82 -6.32 15.57 -11.74
CA LEU A 82 -5.48 15.53 -12.94
C LEU A 82 -6.31 15.03 -14.14
N PRO A 83 -7.38 15.75 -14.53
CA PRO A 83 -8.20 15.36 -15.66
C PRO A 83 -7.44 15.60 -16.98
N LEU A 84 -7.70 14.75 -17.95
CA LEU A 84 -7.29 14.92 -19.34
C LEU A 84 -8.48 15.19 -20.23
N GLY A 85 -8.24 15.36 -21.53
CA GLY A 85 -9.30 15.64 -22.50
C GLY A 85 -10.32 14.49 -22.71
N GLN A 86 -10.03 13.31 -22.18
CA GLN A 86 -10.93 12.15 -22.18
C GLN A 86 -10.92 11.49 -20.80
N PRO A 87 -12.05 10.86 -20.37
CA PRO A 87 -12.10 10.09 -19.15
C PRO A 87 -11.13 8.90 -19.19
N GLU A 88 -10.66 8.52 -18.02
CA GLU A 88 -9.85 7.30 -17.85
C GLU A 88 -10.73 6.06 -17.81
N GLU A 89 -10.18 4.93 -18.22
CA GLU A 89 -10.84 3.65 -18.08
C GLU A 89 -10.74 3.15 -16.61
N PRO A 90 -11.78 2.49 -16.07
CA PRO A 90 -11.77 2.02 -14.69
C PRO A 90 -10.63 1.04 -14.36
N ASP A 91 -10.15 0.28 -15.36
CA ASP A 91 -9.05 -0.68 -15.21
C ASP A 91 -7.64 -0.03 -15.29
N SER A 92 -7.56 1.30 -15.45
CA SER A 92 -6.29 2.02 -15.39
C SER A 92 -5.68 1.91 -13.98
N GLU A 93 -4.36 1.74 -13.91
CA GLU A 93 -3.64 1.70 -12.63
C GLU A 93 -2.80 2.96 -12.46
N VAL A 94 -2.77 3.48 -11.23
CA VAL A 94 -2.03 4.69 -10.89
C VAL A 94 -1.02 4.45 -9.76
N LEU A 95 0.13 5.14 -9.84
CA LEU A 95 1.20 5.02 -8.87
C LEU A 95 1.87 6.39 -8.68
N PRO A 96 1.83 6.97 -7.46
CA PRO A 96 2.51 8.23 -7.18
C PRO A 96 4.01 8.03 -7.05
N LEU A 97 4.80 8.96 -7.58
CA LEU A 97 6.24 9.05 -7.40
C LEU A 97 6.59 10.05 -6.30
N ALA A 98 7.81 9.96 -5.76
CA ALA A 98 8.30 10.85 -4.69
C ALA A 98 8.41 12.32 -5.11
N ASP A 99 8.50 12.61 -6.41
CA ASP A 99 8.53 13.97 -6.96
C ASP A 99 7.12 14.58 -7.19
N GLY A 100 6.07 13.87 -6.81
CA GLY A 100 4.68 14.30 -6.91
C GLY A 100 4.06 14.09 -8.28
N ARG A 101 4.76 13.50 -9.25
CA ARG A 101 4.15 13.03 -10.50
C ARG A 101 3.40 11.71 -10.25
N VAL A 102 2.39 11.44 -11.06
CA VAL A 102 1.61 10.21 -11.00
C VAL A 102 1.83 9.42 -12.27
N LEU A 103 2.35 8.21 -12.14
CA LEU A 103 2.38 7.25 -13.24
C LEU A 103 0.98 6.70 -13.45
N ILE A 104 0.55 6.64 -14.71
CA ILE A 104 -0.66 5.92 -15.10
C ILE A 104 -0.33 4.86 -16.14
N ARG A 105 -0.92 3.67 -15.97
CA ARG A 105 -0.92 2.58 -16.93
C ARG A 105 -2.33 2.44 -17.48
N ARG A 106 -2.48 2.58 -18.78
CA ARG A 106 -3.74 2.42 -19.55
C ARG A 106 -3.66 1.21 -20.44
N ARG A 107 -4.75 0.48 -20.57
CA ARG A 107 -4.86 -0.57 -21.57
C ARG A 107 -5.30 0.03 -22.91
N VAL A 108 -4.55 -0.23 -23.97
CA VAL A 108 -4.84 0.25 -25.32
C VAL A 108 -4.71 -0.93 -26.28
N ALA A 109 -5.84 -1.52 -26.65
CA ALA A 109 -5.92 -2.72 -27.46
C ALA A 109 -5.09 -3.91 -26.88
N ASP A 110 -4.03 -4.31 -27.57
CA ASP A 110 -3.15 -5.44 -27.21
C ASP A 110 -1.91 -5.04 -26.38
N ARG A 111 -1.84 -3.77 -25.96
CA ARG A 111 -0.70 -3.22 -25.22
C ARG A 111 -1.11 -2.33 -24.07
N HIS A 112 -0.16 -1.97 -23.26
CA HIS A 112 -0.33 -1.06 -22.16
C HIS A 112 0.52 0.19 -22.38
N ALA A 113 -0.15 1.36 -22.44
CA ALA A 113 0.52 2.65 -22.48
C ALA A 113 0.83 3.15 -21.08
N VAL A 114 2.00 3.76 -20.90
CA VAL A 114 2.49 4.30 -19.63
C VAL A 114 2.84 5.77 -19.83
N SER A 115 2.30 6.62 -18.95
CA SER A 115 2.53 8.06 -18.95
C SER A 115 2.75 8.59 -17.54
N LEU A 116 3.39 9.75 -17.41
CA LEU A 116 3.46 10.53 -16.18
C LEU A 116 2.52 11.72 -16.27
N LEU A 117 1.66 11.87 -15.28
CA LEU A 117 0.76 13.01 -15.12
C LEU A 117 1.29 13.95 -14.04
N TYR A 118 1.14 15.25 -14.23
CA TYR A 118 1.55 16.28 -13.29
C TYR A 118 0.73 17.56 -13.47
N PRO A 119 0.52 18.34 -12.38
CA PRO A 119 -0.19 19.61 -12.50
C PRO A 119 0.65 20.65 -13.23
N THR A 120 0.03 21.42 -14.12
CA THR A 120 0.64 22.53 -14.88
C THR A 120 0.01 23.90 -14.55
N GLY A 121 -0.51 24.07 -13.34
CA GLY A 121 -1.34 25.22 -12.96
C GLY A 121 -2.81 24.87 -13.11
N PRO A 122 -3.54 25.46 -14.08
CA PRO A 122 -4.98 25.15 -14.25
C PRO A 122 -5.25 23.80 -14.94
N GLY A 123 -4.24 23.16 -15.51
CA GLY A 123 -4.39 21.93 -16.30
C GLY A 123 -3.49 20.79 -15.83
N THR A 124 -3.58 19.68 -16.56
CA THR A 124 -2.77 18.48 -16.38
C THR A 124 -1.77 18.34 -17.52
N GLY A 125 -0.49 18.23 -17.18
CA GLY A 125 0.54 17.82 -18.12
C GLY A 125 0.63 16.30 -18.21
N GLU A 126 0.87 15.78 -19.40
CA GLU A 126 1.13 14.36 -19.65
C GLU A 126 2.45 14.18 -20.39
N LEU A 127 3.31 13.29 -19.85
CA LEU A 127 4.54 12.86 -20.49
C LEU A 127 4.44 11.37 -20.80
N PRO A 128 4.21 10.99 -22.08
CA PRO A 128 4.22 9.59 -22.50
C PRO A 128 5.61 8.98 -22.31
N LEU A 129 5.67 7.82 -21.66
CA LEU A 129 6.93 7.06 -21.46
C LEU A 129 7.09 5.96 -22.49
N GLY A 130 5.99 5.44 -23.03
CA GLY A 130 5.98 4.38 -24.02
C GLY A 130 4.94 3.31 -23.78
N THR A 131 5.11 2.17 -24.44
CA THR A 131 4.13 1.07 -24.40
C THR A 131 4.81 -0.28 -24.16
N VAL A 132 4.10 -1.19 -23.48
CA VAL A 132 4.50 -2.60 -23.30
C VAL A 132 3.46 -3.48 -24.00
N ALA A 133 3.89 -4.29 -24.98
CA ALA A 133 3.03 -5.24 -25.69
C ALA A 133 2.93 -6.54 -24.87
N CYS A 134 1.82 -6.73 -24.19
CA CYS A 134 1.51 -7.94 -23.40
C CYS A 134 0.01 -7.98 -23.08
N ALA A 135 -0.50 -9.16 -22.77
CA ALA A 135 -1.91 -9.37 -22.44
C ALA A 135 -2.29 -8.71 -21.10
N GLU A 136 -1.41 -8.80 -20.11
CA GLU A 136 -1.60 -8.26 -18.76
C GLU A 136 -0.31 -7.57 -18.30
N LEU A 137 -0.45 -6.34 -17.81
CA LEU A 137 0.62 -5.59 -17.17
C LEU A 137 0.07 -5.01 -15.87
N ARG A 138 0.67 -5.38 -14.73
CA ARG A 138 0.25 -4.92 -13.41
C ARG A 138 1.38 -4.12 -12.77
N LEU A 139 1.07 -2.92 -12.26
CA LEU A 139 2.05 -2.11 -11.55
C LEU A 139 2.45 -2.77 -10.23
N LEU A 140 3.74 -2.73 -9.92
CA LEU A 140 4.27 -3.10 -8.61
C LEU A 140 4.10 -1.93 -7.61
N PRO A 141 4.13 -2.21 -6.29
CA PRO A 141 4.17 -1.14 -5.29
C PRO A 141 5.30 -0.15 -5.55
N PRO A 142 5.16 1.13 -5.09
CA PRO A 142 6.20 2.14 -5.22
C PRO A 142 7.54 1.63 -4.73
N THR A 143 8.62 1.95 -5.46
CA THR A 143 9.99 1.65 -4.99
C THR A 143 10.27 2.39 -3.69
N PRO A 144 11.12 1.85 -2.80
CA PRO A 144 11.41 2.50 -1.51
C PRO A 144 12.00 3.90 -1.63
N ASP A 145 12.70 4.20 -2.74
CA ASP A 145 13.23 5.53 -3.06
C ASP A 145 12.22 6.43 -3.81
N GLY A 146 11.10 5.85 -4.28
CA GLY A 146 10.04 6.55 -4.99
C GLY A 146 10.42 7.13 -6.36
N THR A 147 11.61 6.81 -6.90
CA THR A 147 12.11 7.40 -8.16
C THR A 147 11.78 6.59 -9.39
N CYS A 148 11.60 5.28 -9.23
CA CYS A 148 11.32 4.33 -10.29
C CYS A 148 9.95 3.69 -10.11
N ALA A 149 9.42 3.17 -11.21
CA ALA A 149 8.23 2.32 -11.18
C ALA A 149 8.47 1.05 -11.98
N TYR A 150 7.93 -0.05 -11.47
CA TYR A 150 8.05 -1.36 -12.07
C TYR A 150 6.68 -1.99 -12.29
N ALA A 151 6.62 -2.95 -13.20
CA ALA A 151 5.42 -3.71 -13.51
C ALA A 151 5.74 -5.17 -13.81
N LEU A 152 4.77 -6.05 -13.59
CA LEU A 152 4.83 -7.47 -13.94
C LEU A 152 3.97 -7.75 -15.16
N SER A 153 4.50 -8.54 -16.07
CA SER A 153 3.76 -9.14 -17.17
C SER A 153 3.87 -10.66 -17.07
N ALA A 154 2.79 -11.31 -16.63
CA ALA A 154 2.72 -12.75 -16.51
C ALA A 154 2.48 -13.41 -17.86
N GLY A 155 3.33 -14.35 -18.24
CA GLY A 155 3.16 -15.22 -19.39
C GLY A 155 2.88 -16.66 -18.96
N ALA A 156 2.71 -17.56 -19.92
CA ALA A 156 2.38 -18.97 -19.66
C ALA A 156 3.46 -19.73 -18.84
N TYR A 157 4.74 -19.42 -19.09
CA TYR A 157 5.87 -20.14 -18.49
C TYR A 157 6.84 -19.26 -17.72
N SER A 158 6.69 -17.94 -17.80
CA SER A 158 7.57 -16.99 -17.14
C SER A 158 6.88 -15.64 -16.96
N THR A 159 7.32 -14.90 -15.96
CA THR A 159 6.89 -13.54 -15.69
C THR A 159 8.04 -12.58 -16.02
N SER A 160 7.76 -11.52 -16.76
CA SER A 160 8.72 -10.43 -17.02
C SER A 160 8.53 -9.33 -16.01
N VAL A 161 9.64 -8.80 -15.50
CA VAL A 161 9.69 -7.57 -14.69
C VAL A 161 10.12 -6.43 -15.61
N TRP A 162 9.30 -5.38 -15.67
CA TRP A 162 9.53 -4.20 -16.47
C TRP A 162 9.80 -3.00 -15.58
N ARG A 163 10.84 -2.24 -15.86
CA ARG A 163 10.98 -0.87 -15.34
C ARG A 163 10.21 0.04 -16.28
N VAL A 164 9.11 0.61 -15.81
CA VAL A 164 8.18 1.39 -16.65
C VAL A 164 8.36 2.90 -16.49
N ALA A 165 9.06 3.35 -15.42
CA ALA A 165 9.51 4.72 -15.23
C ALA A 165 10.84 4.75 -14.49
N GLY A 166 11.58 5.87 -14.60
CA GLY A 166 12.92 6.05 -14.01
C GLY A 166 14.07 5.50 -14.85
N GLY A 167 13.79 4.91 -16.04
CA GLY A 167 14.80 4.53 -17.03
C GLY A 167 15.10 5.65 -18.01
N ALA A 168 16.19 5.49 -18.79
CA ALA A 168 16.64 6.50 -19.76
C ALA A 168 15.78 6.53 -21.04
N PHE A 169 15.17 5.41 -21.44
CA PHE A 169 14.56 5.23 -22.77
C PHE A 169 13.14 4.64 -22.74
N GLY A 170 12.37 4.90 -21.67
CA GLY A 170 11.02 4.36 -21.53
C GLY A 170 10.99 2.94 -20.94
N PRO A 171 9.87 2.20 -21.12
CA PRO A 171 9.72 0.87 -20.52
C PRO A 171 10.75 -0.13 -21.03
N GLU A 172 11.49 -0.76 -20.11
CA GLU A 172 12.49 -1.78 -20.41
C GLU A 172 12.30 -3.04 -19.55
N ARG A 173 12.52 -4.22 -20.13
CA ARG A 173 12.48 -5.46 -19.37
C ARG A 173 13.80 -5.67 -18.64
N VAL A 174 13.74 -5.64 -17.31
CA VAL A 174 14.92 -5.77 -16.43
C VAL A 174 15.17 -7.20 -15.95
N ALA A 175 14.11 -8.03 -15.91
CA ALA A 175 14.24 -9.42 -15.49
C ALA A 175 13.20 -10.32 -16.15
N ARG A 176 13.51 -11.63 -16.18
CA ARG A 176 12.57 -12.69 -16.58
C ARG A 176 12.67 -13.83 -15.58
N VAL A 177 11.58 -14.08 -14.86
CA VAL A 177 11.47 -15.07 -13.80
C VAL A 177 10.72 -16.29 -14.32
N PRO A 178 11.28 -17.50 -14.25
CA PRO A 178 10.55 -18.73 -14.60
C PRO A 178 9.34 -18.92 -13.68
N GLY A 179 8.20 -19.31 -14.25
CA GLY A 179 6.93 -19.48 -13.53
C GLY A 179 6.03 -18.27 -13.63
N ARG A 180 4.81 -18.44 -13.14
CA ARG A 180 3.82 -17.36 -12.99
C ARG A 180 4.05 -16.67 -11.65
N CYS A 181 4.34 -15.38 -11.69
CA CYS A 181 4.57 -14.60 -10.48
C CYS A 181 3.43 -13.61 -10.23
N SER A 182 3.16 -13.40 -8.95
CA SER A 182 2.21 -12.41 -8.42
C SER A 182 2.82 -11.72 -7.20
N GLY A 183 2.07 -10.81 -6.56
CA GLY A 183 2.56 -10.03 -5.44
C GLY A 183 3.53 -8.95 -5.88
N GLY A 184 4.58 -8.76 -5.10
CA GLY A 184 5.62 -7.77 -5.30
C GLY A 184 5.88 -6.99 -4.02
N VAL A 185 7.00 -7.27 -3.35
CA VAL A 185 7.40 -6.63 -2.11
C VAL A 185 8.89 -6.32 -2.17
N TRP A 186 9.26 -5.06 -1.90
CA TRP A 186 10.66 -4.65 -1.87
C TRP A 186 11.34 -5.14 -0.60
N LEU A 187 12.52 -5.78 -0.75
CA LEU A 187 13.28 -6.35 0.36
C LEU A 187 14.44 -5.45 0.82
N ASP A 188 14.84 -4.48 0.01
CA ASP A 188 15.89 -3.54 0.34
C ASP A 188 15.47 -2.09 0.02
N ARG A 189 16.17 -1.12 0.63
CA ARG A 189 15.88 0.31 0.46
C ARG A 189 16.29 0.87 -0.90
N ALA A 190 17.18 0.17 -1.60
CA ALA A 190 17.65 0.61 -2.91
C ALA A 190 16.75 0.15 -4.07
N GLY A 191 15.72 -0.66 -3.78
CA GLY A 191 14.82 -1.19 -4.82
C GLY A 191 15.49 -2.18 -5.77
N ARG A 192 16.53 -2.90 -5.29
CA ARG A 192 17.27 -3.90 -6.08
C ARG A 192 16.70 -5.30 -5.91
N MET A 193 16.28 -5.61 -4.68
CA MET A 193 15.76 -6.92 -4.31
C MET A 193 14.24 -6.90 -4.27
N LEU A 194 13.61 -7.65 -5.16
CA LEU A 194 12.16 -7.77 -5.26
C LEU A 194 11.72 -9.18 -4.85
N ALA A 195 10.82 -9.29 -3.89
CA ALA A 195 10.16 -10.56 -3.59
C ALA A 195 8.91 -10.74 -4.43
N LEU A 196 8.73 -11.93 -4.99
CA LEU A 196 7.56 -12.34 -5.77
C LEU A 196 7.03 -13.69 -5.26
N ASP A 197 5.72 -13.86 -5.30
CA ASP A 197 5.05 -15.14 -5.09
C ASP A 197 5.01 -15.89 -6.41
N ARG A 198 5.72 -17.02 -6.49
CA ARG A 198 5.93 -17.77 -7.71
C ARG A 198 5.23 -19.13 -7.68
N GLU A 199 4.48 -19.41 -8.73
CA GLU A 199 3.94 -20.73 -9.07
C GLU A 199 4.69 -21.28 -10.29
N MET A 200 5.14 -22.51 -10.21
CA MET A 200 5.85 -23.15 -11.32
C MET A 200 4.90 -23.67 -12.41
N PRO A 201 5.31 -23.69 -13.70
CA PRO A 201 4.49 -24.28 -14.75
C PRO A 201 4.18 -25.74 -14.44
N GLY A 202 2.92 -26.13 -14.61
CA GLY A 202 2.46 -27.50 -14.27
C GLY A 202 1.74 -27.58 -12.93
N GLY A 203 1.61 -26.45 -12.23
CA GLY A 203 0.98 -26.37 -10.91
C GLY A 203 1.94 -26.67 -9.78
N GLY A 204 1.42 -26.66 -8.57
CA GLY A 204 2.17 -26.87 -7.34
C GLY A 204 2.01 -25.70 -6.37
N PRO A 205 2.66 -25.78 -5.20
CA PRO A 205 2.52 -24.75 -4.20
C PRO A 205 3.17 -23.43 -4.64
N VAL A 206 2.57 -22.33 -4.24
CA VAL A 206 3.12 -21.00 -4.44
C VAL A 206 4.24 -20.76 -3.43
N LYS A 207 5.41 -20.33 -3.90
CA LYS A 207 6.58 -20.06 -3.05
C LYS A 207 7.07 -18.63 -3.28
N ALA A 208 7.38 -17.90 -2.19
CA ALA A 208 8.03 -16.62 -2.33
C ALA A 208 9.50 -16.79 -2.71
N VAL A 209 9.92 -16.01 -3.70
CA VAL A 209 11.29 -15.96 -4.21
C VAL A 209 11.80 -14.52 -4.18
N ALA A 210 13.10 -14.34 -4.00
CA ALA A 210 13.78 -13.07 -4.16
C ALA A 210 14.39 -12.98 -5.56
N VAL A 211 14.23 -11.83 -6.19
CA VAL A 211 14.75 -11.51 -7.54
C VAL A 211 15.72 -10.35 -7.42
N ASP A 212 16.98 -10.56 -7.79
CA ASP A 212 18.00 -9.51 -7.83
C ASP A 212 17.97 -8.80 -9.18
N LEU A 213 17.43 -7.58 -9.21
CA LEU A 213 17.27 -6.82 -10.45
C LEU A 213 18.59 -6.26 -10.99
N GLU A 214 19.62 -6.05 -10.15
CA GLU A 214 20.95 -5.63 -10.59
C GLU A 214 21.74 -6.76 -11.21
N ARG A 215 21.45 -8.02 -10.82
CA ARG A 215 22.08 -9.22 -11.40
C ARG A 215 21.24 -9.82 -12.53
N GLY A 216 20.53 -9.00 -13.28
CA GLY A 216 19.74 -9.46 -14.43
C GLY A 216 18.56 -10.36 -14.10
N GLY A 217 18.06 -10.30 -12.88
CA GLY A 217 16.91 -11.09 -12.43
C GLY A 217 17.28 -12.46 -11.88
N GLU A 218 18.47 -12.60 -11.28
CA GLU A 218 18.84 -13.81 -10.55
C GLU A 218 17.78 -14.13 -9.49
N VAL A 219 17.29 -15.39 -9.48
CA VAL A 219 16.20 -15.82 -8.60
C VAL A 219 16.74 -16.74 -7.53
N SER A 220 16.46 -16.43 -6.27
CA SER A 220 16.77 -17.27 -5.12
C SER A 220 15.52 -17.59 -4.30
N PRO A 221 15.46 -18.76 -3.63
CA PRO A 221 14.39 -19.06 -2.69
C PRO A 221 14.37 -18.07 -1.55
N LEU A 222 13.16 -17.58 -1.17
CA LEU A 222 12.97 -16.71 -0.01
C LEU A 222 12.20 -17.41 1.11
N LEU A 223 11.04 -17.99 0.79
CA LEU A 223 10.21 -18.71 1.76
C LEU A 223 9.93 -20.12 1.26
N GLN A 224 10.31 -21.10 2.08
CA GLN A 224 10.06 -22.54 1.87
C GLN A 224 9.79 -23.17 3.23
N ILE A 225 8.60 -22.90 3.82
CA ILE A 225 8.28 -23.31 5.19
C ILE A 225 8.04 -24.82 5.24
N ALA A 226 7.24 -25.34 4.32
CA ALA A 226 7.08 -26.78 4.11
C ALA A 226 7.05 -27.07 2.61
N PRO A 227 7.39 -28.30 2.13
CA PRO A 227 7.44 -28.61 0.70
C PRO A 227 6.12 -28.28 -0.02
N GLU A 228 5.00 -28.69 0.54
CA GLU A 228 3.67 -28.59 -0.09
C GLU A 228 2.89 -27.33 0.31
N SER A 229 3.44 -26.49 1.20
CA SER A 229 2.73 -25.27 1.64
C SER A 229 2.78 -24.16 0.61
N ASN A 230 1.72 -23.35 0.59
CA ASN A 230 1.72 -22.06 -0.08
C ASN A 230 2.33 -21.01 0.85
N ASP A 231 3.45 -20.43 0.44
CA ASP A 231 4.21 -19.47 1.26
C ASP A 231 4.30 -18.14 0.51
N ARG A 232 3.49 -17.16 0.93
CA ARG A 232 3.40 -15.84 0.30
C ARG A 232 3.99 -14.76 1.19
N LEU A 233 4.66 -13.79 0.58
CA LEU A 233 5.12 -12.59 1.26
C LEU A 233 4.10 -11.47 1.05
N LEU A 234 3.50 -10.99 2.14
CA LEU A 234 2.49 -9.93 2.08
C LEU A 234 3.08 -8.54 2.23
N LEU A 235 4.07 -8.39 3.10
CA LEU A 235 4.67 -7.10 3.43
C LEU A 235 6.08 -7.32 3.99
N ALA A 236 7.01 -6.43 3.68
CA ALA A 236 8.33 -6.37 4.31
C ALA A 236 8.66 -4.92 4.70
N ASP A 237 9.43 -4.76 5.76
CA ASP A 237 10.10 -3.49 6.03
C ASP A 237 11.58 -3.59 5.61
N PRO A 238 11.99 -2.91 4.53
CA PRO A 238 13.38 -2.93 4.07
C PRO A 238 14.38 -2.38 5.09
N GLY A 239 13.90 -1.70 6.12
CA GLY A 239 14.72 -1.11 7.18
C GLY A 239 15.12 -2.11 8.26
N SER A 240 14.17 -2.85 8.80
CA SER A 240 14.39 -3.83 9.87
C SER A 240 14.57 -5.26 9.35
N GLY A 241 14.16 -5.53 8.12
CA GLY A 241 14.10 -6.88 7.57
C GLY A 241 12.88 -7.69 8.06
N LEU A 242 11.92 -7.06 8.75
CA LEU A 242 10.70 -7.73 9.18
C LEU A 242 9.89 -8.19 7.95
N LEU A 243 9.48 -9.45 7.95
CA LEU A 243 8.65 -10.06 6.92
C LEU A 243 7.30 -10.46 7.51
N LEU A 244 6.19 -10.08 6.86
CA LEU A 244 4.83 -10.53 7.14
C LEU A 244 4.44 -11.53 6.05
N ILE A 245 4.07 -12.72 6.48
CA ILE A 245 3.96 -13.90 5.63
C ILE A 245 2.57 -14.49 5.79
N ARG A 246 2.06 -15.08 4.72
CA ARG A 246 0.87 -15.92 4.75
C ARG A 246 1.27 -17.33 4.32
N SER A 247 0.91 -18.33 5.13
CA SER A 247 1.22 -19.73 4.81
C SER A 247 0.18 -20.68 5.39
N ASP A 248 -0.05 -21.77 4.68
CA ASP A 248 -0.87 -22.90 5.11
C ASP A 248 -0.05 -24.06 5.72
N ALA A 249 1.27 -23.87 5.89
CA ALA A 249 2.17 -24.86 6.53
C ALA A 249 1.69 -25.34 7.91
N PRO A 250 1.02 -24.53 8.76
CA PRO A 250 0.43 -25.00 10.00
C PRO A 250 -0.85 -25.85 9.86
N GLY A 251 -1.22 -26.25 8.63
CA GLY A 251 -2.42 -27.03 8.32
C GLY A 251 -3.63 -26.20 7.90
N HIS A 252 -3.56 -24.89 7.98
CA HIS A 252 -4.55 -23.94 7.46
C HIS A 252 -3.89 -22.57 7.25
N ASP A 253 -4.51 -21.73 6.41
CA ASP A 253 -3.99 -20.42 6.06
C ASP A 253 -3.84 -19.50 7.29
N ARG A 254 -2.62 -19.01 7.54
CA ARG A 254 -2.28 -18.19 8.71
C ARG A 254 -1.31 -17.06 8.37
N LEU A 255 -1.45 -15.96 9.10
CA LEU A 255 -0.41 -14.94 9.15
C LEU A 255 0.74 -15.39 10.05
N GLY A 256 1.95 -15.23 9.52
CA GLY A 256 3.21 -15.45 10.21
C GLY A 256 4.14 -14.26 10.04
N TRP A 257 5.26 -14.31 10.74
CA TRP A 257 6.33 -13.33 10.59
C TRP A 257 7.70 -13.97 10.72
N GLY A 258 8.67 -13.34 10.13
CA GLY A 258 10.08 -13.69 10.19
C GLY A 258 10.96 -12.47 9.98
N VAL A 259 12.27 -12.68 9.97
CA VAL A 259 13.26 -11.63 9.71
C VAL A 259 14.16 -12.07 8.57
N LEU A 260 14.32 -11.22 7.58
CA LEU A 260 15.17 -11.46 6.41
C LEU A 260 16.61 -11.73 6.85
N GLY A 261 17.20 -12.81 6.32
CA GLY A 261 18.55 -13.23 6.68
C GLY A 261 18.68 -13.95 8.03
N SER A 262 17.59 -14.11 8.79
CA SER A 262 17.58 -14.88 10.04
C SER A 262 17.43 -16.37 9.76
N CYS A 263 18.14 -17.20 10.53
CA CYS A 263 17.95 -18.66 10.51
C CYS A 263 16.84 -19.13 11.47
N LEU A 264 16.17 -18.20 12.16
CA LEU A 264 15.04 -18.54 13.04
C LEU A 264 13.81 -18.92 12.20
N PRO A 265 13.02 -19.92 12.66
CA PRO A 265 11.82 -20.32 11.95
C PRO A 265 10.75 -19.21 11.94
N VAL A 266 9.90 -19.23 10.91
CA VAL A 266 8.71 -18.38 10.83
C VAL A 266 7.80 -18.66 12.04
N ARG A 267 7.28 -17.61 12.64
CA ARG A 267 6.38 -17.67 13.80
C ARG A 267 4.96 -17.33 13.37
N PHE A 268 3.97 -18.09 13.87
CA PHE A 268 2.54 -17.91 13.59
C PHE A 268 1.80 -17.54 14.88
N PRO A 269 1.63 -16.24 15.19
CA PRO A 269 1.00 -15.79 16.43
C PRO A 269 -0.48 -16.16 16.50
N GLU A 270 -0.91 -16.72 17.65
CA GLU A 270 -2.33 -17.04 17.85
C GLU A 270 -3.23 -15.80 17.92
N CYS A 271 -2.70 -14.66 18.41
CA CYS A 271 -3.47 -13.41 18.46
C CYS A 271 -3.87 -12.83 17.10
N LEU A 272 -3.24 -13.30 16.01
CA LEU A 272 -3.61 -12.94 14.64
C LEU A 272 -4.59 -13.93 14.00
N ARG A 273 -4.95 -15.00 14.71
CA ARG A 273 -5.96 -15.95 14.27
C ARG A 273 -7.35 -15.48 14.70
N LEU A 274 -8.05 -14.85 13.78
CA LEU A 274 -9.43 -14.41 13.96
C LEU A 274 -10.32 -15.33 13.09
N PRO A 275 -11.14 -16.22 13.71
CA PRO A 275 -11.85 -17.27 12.95
C PRO A 275 -12.81 -16.74 11.91
N ASP A 276 -13.46 -15.59 12.17
CA ASP A 276 -14.52 -15.03 11.33
C ASP A 276 -14.13 -13.69 10.68
N ALA A 277 -12.81 -13.44 10.52
CA ALA A 277 -12.33 -12.21 9.94
C ALA A 277 -11.09 -12.43 9.07
N ALA A 278 -11.04 -11.72 7.94
CA ALA A 278 -9.84 -11.64 7.11
C ALA A 278 -8.88 -10.59 7.69
N VAL A 279 -7.62 -10.99 7.91
CA VAL A 279 -6.58 -10.12 8.45
C VAL A 279 -5.52 -9.88 7.39
N THR A 280 -5.29 -8.61 7.05
CA THR A 280 -4.35 -8.22 5.99
C THR A 280 -3.40 -7.13 6.50
N PRO A 281 -2.08 -7.37 6.54
CA PRO A 281 -1.11 -6.34 6.91
C PRO A 281 -1.00 -5.30 5.79
N PHE A 282 -0.91 -4.00 6.15
CA PHE A 282 -0.80 -2.94 5.17
C PHE A 282 0.32 -1.92 5.44
N ALA A 283 0.85 -1.82 6.66
CA ALA A 283 1.96 -0.93 6.96
C ALA A 283 2.80 -1.43 8.16
N VAL A 284 4.12 -1.20 8.11
CA VAL A 284 5.06 -1.48 9.19
C VAL A 284 5.74 -0.19 9.63
N GLN A 285 5.88 0.01 10.94
CA GLN A 285 6.58 1.15 11.51
C GLN A 285 8.09 1.05 11.20
N PRO A 286 8.66 2.04 10.51
CA PRO A 286 10.09 2.06 10.19
C PRO A 286 10.94 2.42 11.41
N GLY A 287 12.24 2.14 11.34
CA GLY A 287 13.22 2.63 12.31
C GLY A 287 13.62 1.65 13.42
N GLN A 288 13.02 0.47 13.49
CA GLN A 288 13.36 -0.57 14.48
C GLN A 288 14.42 -1.56 13.93
N MET A 289 15.51 -1.05 13.39
CA MET A 289 16.49 -1.86 12.64
C MET A 289 17.14 -2.99 13.46
N LEU A 290 17.37 -2.78 14.76
CA LEU A 290 18.02 -3.78 15.62
C LEU A 290 17.04 -4.75 16.28
N MET A 291 15.77 -4.37 16.38
CA MET A 291 14.71 -5.15 17.02
C MET A 291 13.45 -5.12 16.15
N PRO A 292 13.45 -5.82 15.02
CA PRO A 292 12.31 -5.83 14.08
C PRO A 292 11.00 -6.29 14.74
N GLU A 293 11.09 -7.12 15.78
CA GLU A 293 9.96 -7.58 16.58
C GLU A 293 9.24 -6.46 17.36
N ASN A 294 9.88 -5.30 17.55
CA ASN A 294 9.27 -4.13 18.18
C ASN A 294 8.56 -3.20 17.20
N SER A 295 8.71 -3.42 15.89
CA SER A 295 8.00 -2.64 14.87
C SER A 295 6.50 -2.82 14.99
N ALA A 296 5.75 -1.71 15.02
CA ALA A 296 4.29 -1.78 14.97
C ALA A 296 3.83 -2.11 13.54
N VAL A 297 2.94 -3.09 13.45
CA VAL A 297 2.31 -3.52 12.19
C VAL A 297 0.85 -3.10 12.22
N ALA A 298 0.41 -2.40 11.19
CA ALA A 298 -0.99 -2.07 10.98
C ALA A 298 -1.64 -3.14 10.10
N LEU A 299 -2.78 -3.62 10.56
CA LEU A 299 -3.56 -4.69 9.97
C LEU A 299 -4.97 -4.18 9.66
N ARG A 300 -5.45 -4.44 8.46
CA ARG A 300 -6.87 -4.34 8.16
C ARG A 300 -7.54 -5.64 8.58
N VAL A 301 -8.63 -5.54 9.31
CA VAL A 301 -9.41 -6.68 9.76
C VAL A 301 -10.83 -6.51 9.24
N ASP A 302 -11.25 -7.40 8.36
CA ASP A 302 -12.59 -7.41 7.77
C ASP A 302 -13.39 -8.57 8.36
N GLY A 303 -14.39 -8.24 9.15
CA GLY A 303 -15.31 -9.18 9.78
C GLY A 303 -16.77 -8.92 9.42
N ALA A 304 -17.67 -9.74 9.90
CA ALA A 304 -19.11 -9.62 9.62
C ALA A 304 -19.72 -8.28 10.06
N SER A 305 -19.16 -7.64 11.09
CA SER A 305 -19.61 -6.33 11.60
C SER A 305 -18.93 -5.12 10.93
N GLY A 306 -18.14 -5.35 9.87
CA GLY A 306 -17.40 -4.31 9.16
C GLY A 306 -15.89 -4.39 9.35
N GLY A 307 -15.20 -3.43 8.73
CA GLY A 307 -13.73 -3.33 8.76
C GLY A 307 -13.24 -2.47 9.92
N TRP A 308 -12.13 -2.87 10.54
CA TRP A 308 -11.44 -2.12 11.58
C TRP A 308 -9.92 -2.23 11.43
N ILE A 309 -9.17 -1.45 12.21
CA ILE A 309 -7.71 -1.42 12.17
C ILE A 309 -7.17 -2.17 13.38
N GLY A 310 -6.30 -3.16 13.14
CA GLY A 310 -5.51 -3.81 14.15
C GLY A 310 -4.11 -3.22 14.23
N VAL A 311 -3.58 -2.99 15.41
CA VAL A 311 -2.15 -2.70 15.63
C VAL A 311 -1.54 -3.80 16.46
N TRP A 312 -0.45 -4.36 15.94
CA TRP A 312 0.24 -5.48 16.56
C TRP A 312 1.77 -5.29 16.46
N ARG A 313 2.51 -5.86 17.42
CA ARG A 313 3.98 -6.00 17.37
C ARG A 313 4.36 -7.47 17.49
N PRO A 314 5.37 -7.95 16.73
CA PRO A 314 5.84 -9.34 16.81
C PRO A 314 6.27 -9.77 18.21
N ALA A 315 6.85 -8.87 19.02
CA ALA A 315 7.17 -9.13 20.42
C ALA A 315 5.93 -9.21 21.32
N GLY A 316 4.82 -8.58 20.91
CA GLY A 316 3.57 -8.52 21.65
C GLY A 316 2.70 -9.76 21.42
N ARG A 317 1.85 -10.08 22.40
CA ARG A 317 0.89 -11.20 22.33
C ARG A 317 -0.54 -10.74 22.10
N ARG A 318 -0.74 -9.44 21.82
CA ARG A 318 -2.07 -8.84 21.69
C ARG A 318 -2.20 -8.07 20.38
N LEU A 319 -3.37 -8.20 19.80
CA LEU A 319 -3.84 -7.36 18.70
C LEU A 319 -4.70 -6.26 19.31
N HIS A 320 -4.32 -5.00 19.08
CA HIS A 320 -5.04 -3.83 19.59
C HIS A 320 -6.01 -3.33 18.53
N PRO A 321 -7.34 -3.37 18.80
CA PRO A 321 -8.35 -2.94 17.85
C PRO A 321 -8.57 -1.42 17.91
N PHE A 322 -8.77 -0.80 16.73
CA PHE A 322 -9.13 0.60 16.58
C PHE A 322 -10.22 0.73 15.54
N ALA A 323 -11.14 1.67 15.76
CA ALA A 323 -12.12 2.03 14.75
C ALA A 323 -11.41 2.68 13.55
N ALA A 324 -11.79 2.29 12.34
CA ALA A 324 -11.35 3.00 11.15
C ALA A 324 -12.03 4.37 11.08
N PRO A 325 -11.35 5.44 10.60
CA PRO A 325 -12.01 6.69 10.31
C PRO A 325 -13.07 6.50 9.22
N GLU A 326 -14.12 7.28 9.26
CA GLU A 326 -15.13 7.29 8.20
C GLU A 326 -14.47 7.67 6.87
N GLY A 327 -14.86 7.01 5.79
CA GLY A 327 -14.24 7.24 4.46
C GLY A 327 -12.78 6.80 4.34
N TRP A 328 -12.25 6.00 5.31
CA TRP A 328 -10.88 5.49 5.22
C TRP A 328 -10.64 4.77 3.90
N GLN A 329 -9.50 5.08 3.27
CA GLN A 329 -9.03 4.34 2.11
C GLN A 329 -8.56 2.96 2.59
N ALA A 330 -9.49 2.02 2.62
CA ALA A 330 -9.40 0.77 3.36
C ALA A 330 -8.14 -0.03 3.03
N GLY A 331 -7.35 -0.40 4.06
CA GLY A 331 -6.08 -1.09 3.91
C GLY A 331 -4.93 -0.18 3.44
N ARG A 332 -5.09 1.15 3.55
CA ARG A 332 -4.05 2.13 3.19
C ARG A 332 -3.66 2.97 4.40
N GLY A 333 -2.36 3.19 4.52
CA GLY A 333 -1.78 3.99 5.59
C GLY A 333 -0.27 3.85 5.60
N VAL A 334 0.39 4.77 6.29
CA VAL A 334 1.84 4.78 6.44
C VAL A 334 2.23 5.13 7.86
N TRP A 335 3.19 4.41 8.43
CA TRP A 335 3.76 4.71 9.71
C TRP A 335 4.86 5.77 9.62
N THR A 336 4.83 6.72 10.53
CA THR A 336 5.99 7.57 10.81
C THR A 336 6.97 6.85 11.76
N ARG A 337 8.21 7.31 11.82
CA ARG A 337 9.24 6.71 12.69
C ARG A 337 8.91 6.84 14.17
N ASP A 338 8.20 7.89 14.56
CA ASP A 338 7.77 8.19 15.93
C ASP A 338 6.48 7.47 16.35
N GLY A 339 6.01 6.52 15.53
CA GLY A 339 4.89 5.63 15.87
C GLY A 339 3.51 6.24 15.70
N LEU A 340 3.36 7.15 14.75
CA LEU A 340 2.07 7.63 14.28
C LEU A 340 1.71 6.93 12.97
N LEU A 341 0.55 6.29 12.93
CA LEU A 341 -0.05 5.76 11.71
C LEU A 341 -0.91 6.84 11.08
N ARG A 342 -0.58 7.20 9.86
CA ARG A 342 -1.31 8.16 9.03
C ARG A 342 -2.27 7.38 8.15
N LEU A 343 -3.56 7.69 8.26
CA LEU A 343 -4.65 6.99 7.58
C LEU A 343 -5.37 7.98 6.65
N PRO A 344 -5.18 7.90 5.33
CA PRO A 344 -5.89 8.76 4.39
C PRO A 344 -7.38 8.40 4.37
N TYR A 345 -8.23 9.40 4.37
CA TYR A 345 -9.68 9.25 4.29
C TYR A 345 -10.32 10.35 3.45
N ALA A 346 -11.50 10.06 2.93
CA ALA A 346 -12.38 11.05 2.30
C ALA A 346 -13.82 10.72 2.67
N ASP A 347 -14.56 11.71 3.12
CA ASP A 347 -15.98 11.61 3.48
C ASP A 347 -16.78 12.73 2.83
N GLY A 348 -18.07 12.85 3.16
CA GLY A 348 -18.95 13.87 2.58
C GLY A 348 -18.53 15.31 2.86
N ASP A 349 -17.80 15.54 3.95
CA ASP A 349 -17.35 16.88 4.39
C ASP A 349 -15.87 17.15 4.06
N THR A 350 -15.09 16.08 3.84
CA THR A 350 -13.62 16.17 3.67
C THR A 350 -13.21 15.41 2.43
N ALA A 351 -12.88 16.11 1.36
CA ALA A 351 -12.44 15.51 0.10
C ALA A 351 -11.07 14.80 0.23
N CYS A 352 -10.20 15.29 1.13
CA CYS A 352 -8.89 14.73 1.40
C CYS A 352 -8.50 15.00 2.85
N GLY A 353 -8.36 13.95 3.64
CA GLY A 353 -7.99 14.03 5.05
C GLY A 353 -6.97 12.95 5.44
N VAL A 354 -6.25 13.19 6.53
CA VAL A 354 -5.36 12.21 7.16
C VAL A 354 -5.69 12.11 8.64
N ALA A 355 -6.18 10.96 9.07
CA ALA A 355 -6.34 10.65 10.47
C ALA A 355 -5.04 10.11 11.06
N LEU A 356 -4.75 10.44 12.32
CA LEU A 356 -3.56 10.01 13.03
C LEU A 356 -3.93 9.03 14.13
N LEU A 357 -3.27 7.88 14.14
CA LEU A 357 -3.39 6.85 15.16
C LEU A 357 -2.03 6.60 15.80
N ARG A 358 -1.92 6.76 17.12
CA ARG A 358 -0.70 6.42 17.85
C ARG A 358 -0.68 4.93 18.20
N ALA A 359 0.46 4.27 17.91
CA ALA A 359 0.67 2.90 18.36
C ALA A 359 0.59 2.83 19.90
N PRO A 360 -0.18 1.88 20.47
CA PRO A 360 -0.21 1.69 21.91
C PRO A 360 1.17 1.30 22.42
N ALA A 361 1.52 1.77 23.63
CA ALA A 361 2.66 1.24 24.35
C ALA A 361 2.33 -0.19 24.84
N ASP A 362 3.33 -1.07 24.90
CA ASP A 362 3.12 -2.50 25.22
C ASP A 362 2.57 -2.76 26.64
N ASP A 363 2.60 -1.78 27.55
CA ASP A 363 2.29 -1.92 28.98
C ASP A 363 1.11 -1.06 29.46
N GLY A 364 -0.07 -1.12 28.83
CA GLY A 364 -1.23 -0.42 29.36
C GLY A 364 -2.58 -0.77 28.74
N PRO A 365 -3.69 -0.58 29.48
CA PRO A 365 -5.02 -0.68 28.89
C PRO A 365 -5.19 0.40 27.81
N ALA A 366 -5.64 -0.03 26.64
CA ALA A 366 -5.77 0.78 25.44
C ALA A 366 -6.48 2.13 25.70
N ALA A 367 -5.72 3.22 25.67
CA ALA A 367 -6.30 4.56 25.59
C ALA A 367 -6.79 4.76 24.15
N ARG A 368 -8.11 4.74 23.97
CA ARG A 368 -8.77 5.08 22.71
C ARG A 368 -8.61 6.58 22.47
N GLN A 369 -7.68 6.98 21.62
CA GLN A 369 -7.62 8.36 21.12
C GLN A 369 -7.34 8.36 19.62
N LEU A 370 -8.41 8.51 18.84
CA LEU A 370 -8.33 9.04 17.49
C LEU A 370 -8.20 10.57 17.59
N VAL A 371 -7.06 11.10 17.20
CA VAL A 371 -6.90 12.55 17.03
C VAL A 371 -7.09 12.84 15.55
N THR A 372 -8.26 13.33 15.17
CA THR A 372 -8.53 13.82 13.82
C THR A 372 -7.93 15.22 13.67
N ALA A 373 -6.96 15.40 12.78
CA ALA A 373 -6.58 16.71 12.31
C ALA A 373 -7.65 17.18 11.32
N ARG A 374 -8.61 17.97 11.81
CA ARG A 374 -9.57 18.70 10.98
C ARG A 374 -8.88 19.90 10.37
N GLY A 375 -9.02 20.08 9.07
CA GLY A 375 -8.78 21.37 8.42
C GLY A 375 -9.66 22.41 9.07
N ALA A 376 -9.06 23.51 9.53
CA ALA A 376 -9.77 24.58 10.21
C ALA A 376 -10.60 25.38 9.22
N SER A 377 -11.92 25.22 9.25
CA SER A 377 -12.86 26.30 8.91
C SER A 377 -13.35 26.91 10.23
N GLY A 378 -13.06 28.22 10.38
CA GLY A 378 -13.07 28.95 11.63
C GLY A 378 -14.39 29.02 12.36
N THR A 379 -14.29 29.10 13.68
CA THR A 379 -14.87 30.17 14.47
C THR A 379 -14.30 30.11 15.89
N GLU A 380 -13.94 31.28 16.42
CA GLU A 380 -13.34 31.53 17.72
C GLU A 380 -14.22 31.07 18.86
N GLY A 381 -13.66 30.35 19.83
CA GLY A 381 -14.22 30.07 21.12
C GLY A 381 -13.11 29.87 22.14
N SER A 382 -12.76 30.99 22.82
CA SER A 382 -11.73 31.06 23.85
C SER A 382 -12.03 30.12 25.03
N ALA A 383 -11.15 29.16 25.30
CA ALA A 383 -11.00 28.56 26.62
C ALA A 383 -9.51 28.42 26.92
N ALA A 384 -9.04 29.14 27.91
CA ALA A 384 -7.66 29.22 28.36
C ALA A 384 -7.16 27.85 28.82
N ALA A 385 -6.14 27.33 28.14
CA ALA A 385 -5.36 26.14 28.56
C ALA A 385 -4.28 26.59 29.55
N ALA A 386 -4.23 25.93 30.71
CA ALA A 386 -3.19 26.12 31.71
C ALA A 386 -1.80 25.77 31.15
N PRO A 387 -0.72 26.51 31.48
CA PRO A 387 0.61 26.23 30.95
C PRO A 387 1.21 24.97 31.57
N LEU A 388 1.72 24.09 30.71
CA LEU A 388 2.52 22.94 31.10
C LEU A 388 3.86 23.41 31.73
N PRO A 389 4.38 22.73 32.75
CA PRO A 389 5.65 23.09 33.37
C PRO A 389 6.81 22.87 32.40
N VAL A 390 7.49 23.95 32.06
CA VAL A 390 8.71 23.92 31.26
C VAL A 390 9.85 23.47 32.16
N CYS A 391 10.30 22.19 32.01
CA CYS A 391 11.54 21.74 32.60
C CYS A 391 12.74 22.40 31.87
N LYS A 392 13.45 23.29 32.56
CA LYS A 392 14.70 23.85 32.04
C LYS A 392 15.78 22.73 32.04
N PRO A 393 16.55 22.58 30.95
CA PRO A 393 17.68 21.63 30.93
C PRO A 393 18.72 22.05 31.98
N VAL A 394 19.10 21.10 32.83
CA VAL A 394 20.18 21.29 33.83
C VAL A 394 21.52 20.98 33.14
N PRO A 395 22.53 21.89 33.22
CA PRO A 395 23.86 21.62 32.67
C PRO A 395 24.50 20.40 33.33
N LEU A 396 25.18 19.57 32.55
CA LEU A 396 25.81 18.30 33.01
C LEU A 396 26.73 18.46 34.22
N GLY A 397 27.33 19.62 34.45
CA GLY A 397 28.17 19.91 35.61
C GLY A 397 27.43 20.10 36.95
N GLN A 398 26.08 20.12 36.94
CA GLN A 398 25.24 20.28 38.13
C GLN A 398 24.36 19.05 38.46
N ALA A 399 24.55 17.94 37.71
CA ALA A 399 23.87 16.71 38.02
C ALA A 399 24.45 16.07 39.28
N PRO A 400 23.65 15.71 40.32
CA PRO A 400 24.16 15.05 41.51
C PRO A 400 24.65 13.63 41.14
N LEU A 401 25.94 13.41 41.23
CA LEU A 401 26.55 12.07 41.13
C LEU A 401 26.31 11.35 42.48
N THR A 402 25.26 10.58 42.59
CA THR A 402 25.06 9.67 43.72
C THR A 402 26.01 8.50 43.58
N GLY A 403 27.19 8.64 44.18
CA GLY A 403 28.14 7.55 44.39
C GLY A 403 27.55 6.54 45.38
N ARG A 404 27.30 5.33 44.92
CA ARG A 404 26.95 4.18 45.78
C ARG A 404 28.26 3.65 46.40
N ALA A 405 28.47 3.93 47.66
CA ALA A 405 29.53 3.30 48.43
C ALA A 405 29.22 1.80 48.60
N LEU A 406 30.17 0.94 48.26
CA LEU A 406 30.13 -0.48 48.57
C LEU A 406 30.52 -0.65 50.08
N PRO A 407 29.83 -1.47 50.85
CA PRO A 407 30.26 -1.83 52.21
C PRO A 407 31.41 -2.83 52.13
N GLY A 408 32.42 -2.57 52.93
CA GLY A 408 33.55 -3.46 53.20
C GLY A 408 33.18 -4.69 54.04
#